data_21039f3c26fce4d98446a954727e9024
#
_entry.id   21039f3c26fce4d98446a954727e9024
#
_cell.length_a   1.000
_cell.length_b   1.000
_cell.length_c   1.000
_cell.angle_alpha   90.00
_cell.angle_beta   90.00
_cell.angle_gamma   90.00
#
_symmetry.space_group_name_H-M   'P 1'
#
loop_
_entity.id
_entity.type
_entity.pdbx_description
1 polymer ?
#
loop_
_entity_poly.entity_id
_entity_poly.type
_entity_poly.pdbx_seq_one_letter_code
_entity_poly.pdbx_strand_id
1 'polypeptide(L)'
;MEYKGGKRIISLTPEAVELLHLEYAKHPSSPIMFMHPATQRPYSPQMVRRLHNEIIREAGLDHIRFVDLRHTCAVLSLQNGMGTKEVSQMLGHFRTAMTRQNYAPYLAHTATKGENKPNETSTEDLREAANILDNLLKF
;
A
#
# COMPACT_ATOMS: atom_id res chain seq x y z
N MET A 1 -7.00 3.34 -21.59
CA MET A 1 -6.75 2.07 -20.87
C MET A 1 -7.59 2.11 -19.60
N GLU A 2 -8.75 1.46 -19.61
CA GLU A 2 -9.59 1.38 -18.41
C GLU A 2 -8.94 0.41 -17.41
N TYR A 3 -8.59 0.92 -16.24
CA TYR A 3 -8.15 0.06 -15.15
C TYR A 3 -9.33 -0.78 -14.67
N LYS A 4 -9.23 -2.09 -14.80
CA LYS A 4 -10.20 -3.08 -14.27
C LYS A 4 -10.25 -3.15 -12.73
N GLY A 5 -9.52 -2.31 -12.02
CA GLY A 5 -9.59 -2.15 -10.58
C GLY A 5 -10.56 -1.03 -10.22
N GLY A 6 -11.66 -1.34 -9.57
CA GLY A 6 -12.63 -0.35 -9.12
C GLY A 6 -11.98 0.74 -8.24
N LYS A 7 -12.65 1.88 -8.11
CA LYS A 7 -12.24 2.94 -7.19
C LYS A 7 -12.23 2.38 -5.77
N ARG A 8 -11.16 2.66 -5.03
CA ARG A 8 -11.03 2.31 -3.62
C ARG A 8 -10.49 3.49 -2.82
N ILE A 9 -10.86 3.56 -1.58
CA ILE A 9 -10.32 4.52 -0.61
C ILE A 9 -9.18 3.80 0.12
N ILE A 10 -8.06 4.49 0.28
CA ILE A 10 -6.89 4.02 1.04
C ILE A 10 -6.61 5.09 2.08
N SER A 11 -6.50 4.68 3.34
CA SER A 11 -6.01 5.55 4.40
C SER A 11 -4.53 5.82 4.21
N LEU A 12 -4.13 7.06 4.40
CA LEU A 12 -2.74 7.51 4.30
C LEU A 12 -2.27 8.00 5.66
N THR A 13 -0.99 7.79 5.95
CA THR A 13 -0.37 8.40 7.12
C THR A 13 -0.21 9.91 6.91
N PRO A 14 -0.10 10.72 7.99
CA PRO A 14 0.14 12.16 7.88
C PRO A 14 1.36 12.50 7.03
N GLU A 15 2.45 11.76 7.19
CA GLU A 15 3.69 11.94 6.43
C GLU A 15 3.48 11.64 4.92
N ALA A 16 2.72 10.60 4.60
CA ALA A 16 2.39 10.28 3.21
C ALA A 16 1.54 11.39 2.58
N VAL A 17 0.61 11.97 3.34
CA VAL A 17 -0.21 13.11 2.89
C VAL A 17 0.67 14.33 2.61
N GLU A 18 1.62 14.64 3.50
CA GLU A 18 2.56 15.75 3.33
C GLU A 18 3.40 15.57 2.06
N LEU A 19 4.01 14.39 1.87
CA LEU A 19 4.78 14.08 0.67
C LEU A 19 3.94 14.20 -0.61
N LEU A 20 2.68 13.75 -0.59
CA LEU A 20 1.78 13.89 -1.72
C LEU A 20 1.41 15.35 -1.98
N HIS A 21 1.24 16.18 -0.95
CA HIS A 21 1.04 17.62 -1.11
C HIS A 21 2.24 18.30 -1.76
N LEU A 22 3.45 17.95 -1.33
CA LEU A 22 4.69 18.46 -1.95
C LEU A 22 4.80 18.05 -3.41
N GLU A 23 4.42 16.82 -3.75
CA GLU A 23 4.42 16.35 -5.13
C GLU A 23 3.36 17.04 -5.98
N TYR A 24 2.14 17.19 -5.46
CA TYR A 24 1.05 17.89 -6.13
C TYR A 24 1.41 19.36 -6.42
N ALA A 25 2.10 20.03 -5.50
CA ALA A 25 2.50 21.43 -5.67
C ALA A 25 3.45 21.65 -6.87
N LYS A 26 4.15 20.61 -7.34
CA LYS A 26 5.01 20.68 -8.53
C LYS A 26 4.20 20.77 -9.83
N HIS A 27 2.97 20.24 -9.83
CA HIS A 27 2.14 20.12 -11.04
C HIS A 27 0.65 20.38 -10.75
N PRO A 28 0.26 21.54 -10.18
CA PRO A 28 -1.10 21.78 -9.67
C PRO A 28 -2.19 21.74 -10.74
N SER A 29 -1.85 21.99 -11.99
CA SER A 29 -2.78 21.98 -13.13
C SER A 29 -2.85 20.63 -13.84
N SER A 30 -2.07 19.63 -13.40
CA SER A 30 -2.04 18.32 -14.03
C SER A 30 -3.06 17.37 -13.38
N PRO A 31 -3.83 16.59 -14.17
CA PRO A 31 -4.67 15.52 -13.63
C PRO A 31 -3.86 14.32 -13.16
N ILE A 32 -2.54 14.33 -13.38
CA ILE A 32 -1.62 13.25 -13.02
C ILE A 32 -0.64 13.79 -11.99
N MET A 33 -0.59 13.14 -10.83
CA MET A 33 0.26 13.56 -9.72
C MET A 33 1.74 13.26 -9.97
N PHE A 34 2.08 12.07 -10.47
CA PHE A 34 3.47 11.65 -10.66
C PHE A 34 3.87 11.76 -12.13
N MET A 35 4.59 12.83 -12.45
CA MET A 35 5.07 13.12 -13.80
C MET A 35 6.60 13.17 -13.83
N HIS A 36 7.17 12.61 -14.89
CA HIS A 36 8.60 12.72 -15.13
C HIS A 36 8.98 14.17 -15.44
N PRO A 37 9.90 14.79 -14.68
CA PRO A 37 10.16 16.23 -14.78
C PRO A 37 10.63 16.68 -16.17
N ALA A 38 11.46 15.89 -16.85
CA ALA A 38 11.99 16.25 -18.16
C ALA A 38 11.01 16.01 -19.33
N THR A 39 10.16 14.99 -19.22
CA THR A 39 9.27 14.62 -20.35
C THR A 39 7.83 15.08 -20.16
N GLN A 40 7.47 15.53 -18.96
CA GLN A 40 6.11 15.92 -18.59
C GLN A 40 5.07 14.84 -18.91
N ARG A 41 5.49 13.58 -18.85
CA ARG A 41 4.65 12.40 -19.05
C ARG A 41 4.60 11.54 -17.79
N PRO A 42 3.55 10.74 -17.59
CA PRO A 42 3.51 9.79 -16.47
C PRO A 42 4.74 8.87 -16.48
N TYR A 43 5.23 8.52 -15.31
CA TYR A 43 6.27 7.49 -15.21
C TYR A 43 5.81 6.17 -15.81
N SER A 44 6.64 5.56 -16.64
CA SER A 44 6.38 4.21 -17.13
C SER A 44 6.63 3.19 -16.02
N PRO A 45 5.91 2.05 -16.00
CA PRO A 45 6.16 0.99 -15.03
C PRO A 45 7.60 0.46 -15.05
N GLN A 46 8.23 0.47 -16.23
CA GLN A 46 9.63 0.07 -16.39
C GLN A 46 10.58 1.05 -15.70
N MET A 47 10.32 2.36 -15.84
CA MET A 47 11.14 3.39 -15.20
C MET A 47 11.04 3.32 -13.67
N VAL A 48 9.82 3.15 -13.13
CA VAL A 48 9.61 2.99 -11.69
C VAL A 48 10.40 1.80 -11.15
N ARG A 49 10.36 0.65 -11.84
CA ARG A 49 11.14 -0.54 -11.45
C ARG A 49 12.64 -0.29 -11.50
N ARG A 50 13.11 0.43 -12.52
CA ARG A 50 14.54 0.79 -12.62
C ARG A 50 14.98 1.65 -11.46
N LEU A 51 14.24 2.72 -11.15
CA LEU A 51 14.53 3.62 -10.02
C LEU A 51 14.52 2.87 -8.69
N HIS A 52 13.54 1.99 -8.48
CA HIS A 52 13.50 1.15 -7.28
C HIS A 52 14.76 0.28 -7.16
N ASN A 53 15.18 -0.39 -8.24
CA ASN A 53 16.37 -1.24 -8.21
C ASN A 53 17.65 -0.42 -7.97
N GLU A 54 17.74 0.81 -8.49
CA GLU A 54 18.84 1.74 -8.21
C GLU A 54 18.89 2.10 -6.72
N ILE A 55 17.76 2.47 -6.12
CA ILE A 55 17.65 2.79 -4.68
C ILE A 55 18.08 1.60 -3.81
N ILE A 56 17.59 0.40 -4.09
CA ILE A 56 17.94 -0.81 -3.34
C ILE A 56 19.43 -1.10 -3.43
N ARG A 57 20.01 -0.96 -4.62
CA ARG A 57 21.46 -1.16 -4.84
C ARG A 57 22.29 -0.12 -4.10
N GLU A 58 21.93 1.16 -4.16
CA GLU A 58 22.64 2.24 -3.50
C GLU A 58 22.57 2.14 -1.97
N ALA A 59 21.46 1.63 -1.46
CA ALA A 59 21.28 1.35 -0.03
C ALA A 59 22.03 0.09 0.44
N GLY A 60 22.69 -0.68 -0.46
CA GLY A 60 23.38 -1.91 -0.11
C GLY A 60 22.46 -3.03 0.37
N LEU A 61 21.18 -2.99 0.00
CA LEU A 61 20.18 -3.98 0.39
C LEU A 61 20.11 -5.13 -0.61
N ASP A 62 19.71 -6.31 -0.13
CA ASP A 62 19.39 -7.44 -0.99
C ASP A 62 18.30 -7.08 -1.99
N HIS A 63 18.41 -7.64 -3.21
CA HIS A 63 17.43 -7.36 -4.26
C HIS A 63 16.05 -7.87 -3.90
N ILE A 64 15.08 -6.95 -3.85
CA ILE A 64 13.65 -7.24 -3.75
C ILE A 64 12.93 -6.68 -4.97
N ARG A 65 11.88 -7.36 -5.43
CA ARG A 65 11.06 -6.87 -6.55
C ARG A 65 10.16 -5.73 -6.06
N PHE A 66 9.85 -4.77 -6.92
CA PHE A 66 8.92 -3.69 -6.59
C PHE A 66 7.57 -4.17 -6.04
N VAL A 67 7.06 -5.31 -6.53
CA VAL A 67 5.82 -5.90 -6.03
C VAL A 67 5.94 -6.47 -4.61
N ASP A 68 7.14 -6.81 -4.17
CA ASP A 68 7.36 -7.37 -2.84
C ASP A 68 7.13 -6.33 -1.74
N LEU A 69 7.23 -5.02 -2.05
CA LEU A 69 6.81 -3.94 -1.13
C LEU A 69 5.32 -4.08 -0.77
N ARG A 70 4.48 -4.46 -1.72
CA ARG A 70 3.07 -4.72 -1.50
C ARG A 70 2.86 -5.95 -0.62
N HIS A 71 3.63 -7.02 -0.85
CA HIS A 71 3.58 -8.22 0.00
C HIS A 71 4.06 -7.92 1.42
N THR A 72 5.14 -7.18 1.57
CA THR A 72 5.64 -6.73 2.87
C THR A 72 4.59 -5.93 3.64
N CYS A 73 3.99 -4.94 2.99
CA CYS A 73 2.92 -4.14 3.59
C CYS A 73 1.76 -5.03 4.07
N ALA A 74 1.31 -5.99 3.26
CA ALA A 74 0.24 -6.90 3.63
C ALA A 74 0.60 -7.78 4.85
N VAL A 75 1.80 -8.37 4.84
CA VAL A 75 2.26 -9.23 5.94
C VAL A 75 2.39 -8.43 7.23
N LEU A 76 3.04 -7.28 7.20
CA LEU A 76 3.19 -6.42 8.38
C LEU A 76 1.84 -5.96 8.92
N SER A 77 0.90 -5.58 8.06
CA SER A 77 -0.45 -5.18 8.48
C SER A 77 -1.17 -6.32 9.21
N LEU A 78 -1.11 -7.55 8.66
CA LEU A 78 -1.71 -8.73 9.27
C LEU A 78 -1.03 -9.09 10.60
N GLN A 79 0.29 -9.04 10.68
CA GLN A 79 1.06 -9.31 11.89
C GLN A 79 0.78 -8.30 13.01
N ASN A 80 0.43 -7.07 12.65
CA ASN A 80 0.03 -6.02 13.59
C ASN A 80 -1.47 -5.99 13.90
N GLY A 81 -2.20 -7.05 13.54
CA GLY A 81 -3.58 -7.26 13.95
C GLY A 81 -4.64 -6.71 13.01
N MET A 82 -4.26 -6.15 11.85
CA MET A 82 -5.23 -5.72 10.85
C MET A 82 -6.00 -6.93 10.30
N GLY A 83 -7.31 -6.84 10.19
CA GLY A 83 -8.16 -7.92 9.70
C GLY A 83 -7.87 -8.28 8.23
N THR A 84 -8.03 -9.55 7.87
CA THR A 84 -7.82 -10.02 6.49
C THR A 84 -8.70 -9.29 5.47
N LYS A 85 -9.91 -8.87 5.88
CA LYS A 85 -10.85 -8.13 5.03
C LYS A 85 -10.32 -6.72 4.74
N GLU A 86 -9.84 -6.03 5.75
CA GLU A 86 -9.26 -4.67 5.64
C GLU A 86 -8.03 -4.68 4.76
N VAL A 87 -7.10 -5.62 4.99
CA VAL A 87 -5.93 -5.81 4.13
C VAL A 87 -6.35 -6.12 2.68
N SER A 88 -7.37 -6.96 2.47
CA SER A 88 -7.90 -7.25 1.14
C SER A 88 -8.42 -5.99 0.44
N GLN A 89 -9.15 -5.14 1.16
CA GLN A 89 -9.68 -3.86 0.64
C GLN A 89 -8.55 -2.88 0.33
N MET A 90 -7.59 -2.72 1.25
CA MET A 90 -6.41 -1.87 1.06
C MET A 90 -5.62 -2.29 -0.18
N LEU A 91 -5.41 -3.59 -0.37
CA LEU A 91 -4.73 -4.12 -1.54
C LEU A 91 -5.58 -4.07 -2.82
N GLY A 92 -6.90 -3.91 -2.72
CA GLY A 92 -7.82 -3.96 -3.85
C GLY A 92 -7.95 -5.36 -4.44
N HIS A 93 -7.92 -6.40 -3.62
CA HIS A 93 -8.21 -7.75 -4.06
C HIS A 93 -9.71 -7.91 -4.30
N PHE A 94 -10.08 -8.51 -5.44
CA PHE A 94 -11.49 -8.75 -5.79
C PHE A 94 -12.21 -9.66 -4.78
N ARG A 95 -11.47 -10.59 -4.17
CA ARG A 95 -12.00 -11.52 -3.15
C ARG A 95 -11.04 -11.58 -1.97
N THR A 96 -11.57 -11.53 -0.76
CA THR A 96 -10.80 -11.70 0.49
C THR A 96 -10.10 -13.06 0.55
N ALA A 97 -10.65 -14.08 -0.10
CA ALA A 97 -10.02 -15.39 -0.23
C ALA A 97 -8.61 -15.32 -0.87
N MET A 98 -8.36 -14.39 -1.81
CA MET A 98 -7.02 -14.20 -2.39
C MET A 98 -6.02 -13.74 -1.34
N THR A 99 -6.41 -12.81 -0.45
CA THR A 99 -5.54 -12.36 0.64
C THR A 99 -5.26 -13.50 1.61
N ARG A 100 -6.29 -14.24 2.00
CA ARG A 100 -6.13 -15.40 2.90
C ARG A 100 -5.22 -16.47 2.29
N GLN A 101 -5.43 -16.82 1.03
CA GLN A 101 -4.64 -17.85 0.34
C GLN A 101 -3.17 -17.43 0.19
N ASN A 102 -2.91 -16.17 -0.20
CA ASN A 102 -1.54 -15.69 -0.43
C ASN A 102 -0.76 -15.48 0.87
N TYR A 103 -1.45 -15.15 1.96
CA TYR A 103 -0.82 -14.78 3.22
C TYR A 103 -1.13 -15.73 4.38
N ALA A 104 -1.80 -16.87 4.13
CA ALA A 104 -2.11 -17.88 5.14
C ALA A 104 -0.89 -18.30 6.01
N PRO A 105 0.31 -18.51 5.46
CA PRO A 105 1.48 -18.85 6.27
C PRO A 105 1.84 -17.80 7.32
N TYR A 106 1.52 -16.55 7.06
CA TYR A 106 1.82 -15.43 7.95
C TYR A 106 0.69 -15.14 8.96
N LEU A 107 -0.50 -15.73 8.75
CA LEU A 107 -1.65 -15.64 9.65
C LEU A 107 -1.57 -16.61 10.84
N ALA A 108 -0.78 -17.67 10.74
CA ALA A 108 -0.66 -18.69 11.77
C ALA A 108 -0.16 -18.13 13.13
N HIS A 109 0.48 -16.97 13.14
CA HIS A 109 0.97 -16.29 14.34
C HIS A 109 0.02 -15.21 14.88
N THR A 110 -1.08 -14.89 14.16
CA THR A 110 -2.03 -13.83 14.54
C THR A 110 -3.43 -14.35 14.90
N ALA A 111 -3.60 -15.65 14.99
CA ALA A 111 -4.89 -16.34 15.12
C ALA A 111 -5.61 -16.17 16.48
N THR A 112 -5.42 -15.05 17.21
CA THR A 112 -6.09 -14.87 18.50
C THR A 112 -6.87 -13.56 18.67
N LYS A 113 -6.98 -12.69 17.69
CA LYS A 113 -7.87 -11.50 17.83
C LYS A 113 -8.55 -11.14 16.50
N GLY A 114 -9.85 -11.42 16.41
CA GLY A 114 -10.72 -10.65 15.52
C GLY A 114 -11.44 -11.36 14.39
N GLU A 115 -11.76 -12.65 14.49
CA GLU A 115 -12.78 -13.24 13.60
C GLU A 115 -14.15 -13.18 14.28
N ASN A 116 -14.82 -12.04 14.19
CA ASN A 116 -16.29 -11.93 14.22
C ASN A 116 -16.76 -10.48 14.25
N LYS A 117 -16.76 -9.82 13.08
CA LYS A 117 -17.78 -8.79 12.82
C LYS A 117 -18.13 -8.82 11.33
N PRO A 118 -19.40 -9.05 11.00
CA PRO A 118 -19.87 -8.94 9.62
C PRO A 118 -20.05 -7.47 9.24
N ASN A 119 -19.60 -7.16 8.04
CA ASN A 119 -20.00 -6.06 7.19
C ASN A 119 -20.06 -4.64 7.74
N GLU A 120 -19.17 -3.89 7.24
CA GLU A 120 -19.02 -2.44 7.03
C GLU A 120 -17.69 -1.98 7.59
N THR A 121 -16.72 -1.75 6.72
CA THR A 121 -15.50 -1.06 7.09
C THR A 121 -15.89 0.38 7.38
N SER A 122 -15.99 0.74 8.64
CA SER A 122 -16.32 2.09 9.06
C SER A 122 -15.13 3.01 8.77
N THR A 123 -15.36 4.32 8.74
CA THR A 123 -14.28 5.31 8.69
C THR A 123 -13.32 5.19 9.87
N GLU A 124 -13.79 4.64 10.99
CA GLU A 124 -13.01 4.34 12.20
C GLU A 124 -12.01 3.20 11.93
N ASP A 125 -12.44 2.10 11.30
CA ASP A 125 -11.57 0.98 10.95
C ASP A 125 -10.44 1.40 9.99
N LEU A 126 -10.73 2.32 9.06
CA LEU A 126 -9.73 2.89 8.15
C LEU A 126 -8.72 3.79 8.88
N ARG A 127 -9.16 4.54 9.91
CA ARG A 127 -8.26 5.36 10.74
C ARG A 127 -7.37 4.49 11.61
N GLU A 128 -7.92 3.42 12.20
CA GLU A 128 -7.14 2.46 12.97
C GLU A 128 -6.08 1.77 12.11
N ALA A 129 -6.44 1.38 10.89
CA ALA A 129 -5.51 0.84 9.90
C ALA A 129 -4.40 1.84 9.55
N ALA A 130 -4.72 3.12 9.38
CA ALA A 130 -3.74 4.16 9.12
C ALA A 130 -2.79 4.34 10.32
N ASN A 131 -3.31 4.33 11.55
CA ASN A 131 -2.49 4.43 12.77
C ASN A 131 -1.53 3.24 12.93
N ILE A 132 -1.97 2.03 12.59
CA ILE A 132 -1.11 0.84 12.58
C ILE A 132 0.03 1.01 11.57
N LEU A 133 -0.27 1.47 10.36
CA LEU A 133 0.74 1.74 9.33
C LEU A 133 1.71 2.84 9.74
N ASP A 134 1.22 3.92 10.35
CA ASP A 134 2.04 5.01 10.86
C ASP A 134 3.02 4.52 11.94
N ASN A 135 2.56 3.68 12.86
CA ASN A 135 3.41 3.10 13.88
C ASN A 135 4.47 2.13 13.32
N LEU A 136 4.18 1.48 12.19
CA LEU A 136 5.13 0.60 11.51
C LEU A 136 6.22 1.36 10.74
N LEU A 137 5.93 2.59 10.32
CA LEU A 137 6.86 3.42 9.54
C LEU A 137 7.72 4.34 10.39
N LYS A 138 7.47 4.43 11.69
CA LYS A 138 8.31 5.16 12.66
C LYS A 138 9.50 4.28 13.05
N PHE A 139 10.60 4.42 12.31
CA PHE A 139 11.92 3.92 12.68
C PHE A 139 12.77 5.03 13.25
#